data_f34e8d886d8527277119d3b675ff32e1
#
_entry.id   f34e8d886d8527277119d3b675ff32e1
#
_cell.length_a   1.000
_cell.length_b   1.000
_cell.length_c   1.000
_cell.angle_alpha   90.00
_cell.angle_beta   90.00
_cell.angle_gamma   90.00
#
_symmetry.space_group_name_H-M   'P 1'
#
loop_
_entity.id
_entity.type
_entity.pdbx_description
1 polymer ?
#
loop_
_entity_poly.entity_id
_entity_poly.type
_entity_poly.pdbx_seq_one_letter_code
_entity_poly.pdbx_strand_id
1 'polypeptide(L)'
;MTIKGRRLSVWVAAVAFTITVAALTGPRQPGAASVEDVAMMKSADRQKMLIEGAKKEGKITWYTTLIVDQVVRPVKEAFEKEYPFIQIDFYRGNAENLVRRMLAEYQAKRYDVDLIDGTVSPVMVQRAGLLQRFYSPFFAEYPAELKDSQGFWGSTNLYFLTPGYNTRMVKLNELPKTYQDLLNPRWKGQMMWSTSRGSGAPIFIGNVLMSMGQEAGKAYLQKLKGQNIAKSTASNRQILDLTIAGEFPIALHIFNHHAYISKTAGAPVDWYAIEPVTATIQTIALAKSTPHPHASMLLLDFVLSEKGQKVFQQSNYLPAHPKVPAKQADLKLGGGRFSKALYMTPDLQFDKGNEWVDYFQNQFLK
;
A
#
# COMPACT_ATOMS: atom_id res chain seq x y z
N MET A 1 68.02 43.31 -53.62
CA MET A 1 67.92 41.92 -54.13
C MET A 1 66.53 41.41 -53.83
N THR A 2 65.68 41.43 -54.84
CA THR A 2 64.23 41.36 -54.75
C THR A 2 63.78 39.93 -55.13
N ILE A 3 63.09 39.25 -54.25
CA ILE A 3 62.49 37.92 -54.60
C ILE A 3 60.97 38.03 -54.55
N LYS A 4 60.38 37.85 -55.74
CA LYS A 4 58.94 37.85 -55.97
C LYS A 4 58.28 36.61 -55.37
N GLY A 5 57.25 36.78 -54.51
CA GLY A 5 56.35 35.70 -54.04
C GLY A 5 55.27 35.39 -55.04
N ARG A 6 55.19 34.13 -55.41
CA ARG A 6 54.08 33.53 -56.20
C ARG A 6 52.94 33.22 -55.29
N ARG A 7 51.72 33.75 -55.56
CA ARG A 7 50.44 33.32 -54.92
C ARG A 7 49.93 32.06 -55.65
N LEU A 8 49.82 30.99 -54.94
CA LEU A 8 49.10 29.80 -55.37
C LEU A 8 47.63 29.95 -54.95
N SER A 9 46.70 29.99 -55.90
CA SER A 9 45.29 30.00 -55.71
C SER A 9 44.84 28.54 -55.63
N VAL A 10 44.39 28.10 -54.43
CA VAL A 10 43.79 26.77 -54.23
C VAL A 10 42.28 26.93 -54.42
N TRP A 11 41.76 26.27 -55.44
CA TRP A 11 40.32 26.11 -55.65
C TRP A 11 39.83 24.97 -54.76
N VAL A 12 38.98 25.25 -53.76
CA VAL A 12 38.26 24.27 -52.97
C VAL A 12 36.94 24.02 -53.66
N ALA A 13 36.82 22.85 -54.31
CA ALA A 13 35.55 22.38 -54.87
C ALA A 13 34.72 21.81 -53.69
N ALA A 14 33.63 22.51 -53.30
CA ALA A 14 32.65 22.00 -52.36
C ALA A 14 31.76 20.93 -53.07
N VAL A 15 31.99 19.66 -52.74
CA VAL A 15 31.07 18.54 -53.11
C VAL A 15 29.97 18.50 -52.04
N ALA A 16 28.79 19.00 -52.40
CA ALA A 16 27.58 18.85 -51.58
C ALA A 16 27.08 17.39 -51.65
N PHE A 17 27.31 16.63 -50.59
CA PHE A 17 26.75 15.29 -50.41
C PHE A 17 25.33 15.42 -49.86
N THR A 18 24.35 15.35 -50.74
CA THR A 18 22.92 15.28 -50.33
C THR A 18 22.62 13.87 -49.81
N ILE A 19 22.62 13.71 -48.47
CA ILE A 19 22.17 12.48 -47.83
C ILE A 19 20.65 12.49 -47.87
N THR A 20 20.09 11.77 -48.82
CA THR A 20 18.64 11.46 -48.85
C THR A 20 18.38 10.40 -47.78
N VAL A 21 17.91 10.79 -46.63
CA VAL A 21 17.38 9.88 -45.61
C VAL A 21 16.05 9.34 -46.14
N ALA A 22 16.10 8.20 -46.85
CA ALA A 22 14.92 7.43 -47.16
C ALA A 22 14.39 6.87 -45.82
N ALA A 23 13.28 7.47 -45.33
CA ALA A 23 12.52 6.89 -44.22
C ALA A 23 12.02 5.52 -44.68
N LEU A 24 12.66 4.46 -44.21
CA LEU A 24 12.20 3.07 -44.36
C LEU A 24 10.94 2.89 -43.48
N THR A 25 9.79 3.33 -43.99
CA THR A 25 8.50 2.90 -43.47
C THR A 25 8.22 1.51 -44.05
N GLY A 26 8.93 0.52 -43.56
CA GLY A 26 8.52 -0.87 -43.77
C GLY A 26 7.18 -1.12 -43.06
N PRO A 27 6.32 -2.04 -43.57
CA PRO A 27 5.10 -2.38 -42.86
C PRO A 27 5.49 -2.84 -41.46
N ARG A 28 5.00 -2.10 -40.44
CA ARG A 28 5.14 -2.45 -39.04
C ARG A 28 4.48 -3.83 -38.90
N GLN A 29 5.27 -4.91 -38.72
CA GLN A 29 4.70 -6.18 -38.29
C GLN A 29 3.79 -5.88 -37.10
N PRO A 30 2.61 -6.49 -36.96
CA PRO A 30 1.80 -6.36 -35.75
C PRO A 30 2.66 -6.88 -34.61
N GLY A 31 3.37 -5.95 -33.96
CA GLY A 31 4.21 -6.23 -32.81
C GLY A 31 3.32 -6.68 -31.66
N ALA A 32 3.86 -7.53 -30.81
CA ALA A 32 3.20 -7.86 -29.55
C ALA A 32 2.72 -6.57 -28.87
N ALA A 33 1.47 -6.56 -28.37
CA ALA A 33 0.88 -5.42 -27.69
C ALA A 33 1.82 -4.98 -26.56
N SER A 34 2.05 -3.68 -26.42
CA SER A 34 2.88 -3.17 -25.32
C SER A 34 2.21 -3.43 -23.98
N VAL A 35 2.98 -3.38 -22.89
CA VAL A 35 2.42 -3.47 -21.53
C VAL A 35 1.32 -2.42 -21.32
N GLU A 36 1.52 -1.21 -21.83
CA GLU A 36 0.52 -0.13 -21.75
C GLU A 36 -0.76 -0.46 -22.52
N ASP A 37 -0.65 -0.99 -23.74
CA ASP A 37 -1.82 -1.37 -24.56
C ASP A 37 -2.68 -2.41 -23.84
N VAL A 38 -2.04 -3.42 -23.22
CA VAL A 38 -2.72 -4.45 -22.44
C VAL A 38 -3.32 -3.90 -21.17
N ALA A 39 -2.56 -3.12 -20.42
CA ALA A 39 -2.97 -2.56 -19.13
C ALA A 39 -4.14 -1.57 -19.25
N MET A 40 -4.16 -0.79 -20.33
CA MET A 40 -5.17 0.26 -20.56
C MET A 40 -6.34 -0.19 -21.44
N MET A 41 -6.40 -1.46 -21.84
CA MET A 41 -7.45 -2.02 -22.69
C MET A 41 -8.84 -1.87 -22.08
N LYS A 42 -9.79 -1.35 -22.89
CA LYS A 42 -11.20 -1.10 -22.52
C LYS A 42 -12.22 -1.71 -23.50
N SER A 43 -11.75 -2.48 -24.48
CA SER A 43 -12.61 -3.07 -25.50
C SER A 43 -13.63 -4.04 -24.90
N ALA A 44 -14.72 -4.31 -25.60
CA ALA A 44 -15.72 -5.32 -25.21
C ALA A 44 -15.10 -6.73 -25.10
N ASP A 45 -14.08 -7.02 -25.94
CA ASP A 45 -13.39 -8.31 -25.95
C ASP A 45 -12.22 -8.39 -24.94
N ARG A 46 -12.05 -7.38 -24.08
CA ARG A 46 -10.93 -7.29 -23.12
C ARG A 46 -10.68 -8.59 -22.37
N GLN A 47 -11.71 -9.15 -21.74
CA GLN A 47 -11.58 -10.37 -20.94
C GLN A 47 -11.08 -11.55 -21.78
N LYS A 48 -11.58 -11.71 -23.00
CA LYS A 48 -11.14 -12.76 -23.92
C LYS A 48 -9.67 -12.58 -24.31
N MET A 49 -9.27 -11.35 -24.66
CA MET A 49 -7.90 -11.02 -25.03
C MET A 49 -6.93 -11.24 -23.87
N LEU A 50 -7.32 -10.86 -22.64
CA LEU A 50 -6.50 -11.11 -21.46
C LEU A 50 -6.33 -12.62 -21.23
N ILE A 51 -7.37 -13.42 -21.34
CA ILE A 51 -7.29 -14.88 -21.17
C ILE A 51 -6.39 -15.51 -22.25
N GLU A 52 -6.52 -15.11 -23.51
CA GLU A 52 -5.70 -15.65 -24.61
C GLU A 52 -4.22 -15.29 -24.46
N GLY A 53 -3.91 -14.07 -24.03
CA GLY A 53 -2.55 -13.64 -23.72
C GLY A 53 -1.98 -14.35 -22.50
N ALA A 54 -2.74 -14.41 -21.42
CA ALA A 54 -2.32 -15.03 -20.17
C ALA A 54 -2.03 -16.55 -20.31
N LYS A 55 -2.74 -17.26 -21.20
CA LYS A 55 -2.42 -18.67 -21.53
C LYS A 55 -1.02 -18.85 -22.10
N LYS A 56 -0.49 -17.84 -22.81
CA LYS A 56 0.87 -17.85 -23.35
C LYS A 56 1.90 -17.46 -22.29
N GLU A 57 1.52 -16.59 -21.35
CA GLU A 57 2.38 -16.11 -20.28
C GLU A 57 2.54 -17.14 -19.15
N GLY A 58 1.46 -17.77 -18.72
CA GLY A 58 1.42 -18.94 -17.84
C GLY A 58 1.79 -18.69 -16.38
N LYS A 59 2.24 -17.50 -15.99
CA LYS A 59 2.67 -17.20 -14.62
C LYS A 59 2.56 -15.72 -14.25
N ILE A 60 2.64 -15.47 -12.92
CA ILE A 60 2.71 -14.12 -12.33
C ILE A 60 3.71 -14.18 -11.17
N THR A 61 4.53 -13.14 -11.03
CA THR A 61 5.38 -12.92 -9.84
C THR A 61 4.82 -11.75 -9.04
N TRP A 62 4.36 -12.04 -7.83
CA TRP A 62 3.72 -11.08 -6.94
C TRP A 62 4.62 -10.74 -5.73
N TYR A 63 5.08 -9.48 -5.62
CA TYR A 63 5.78 -8.96 -4.46
C TYR A 63 4.77 -8.43 -3.45
N THR A 64 4.75 -9.01 -2.23
CA THR A 64 3.66 -8.79 -1.29
C THR A 64 4.13 -8.52 0.14
N THR A 65 3.42 -7.63 0.82
CA THR A 65 3.54 -7.40 2.27
C THR A 65 2.51 -8.21 3.07
N LEU A 66 1.54 -8.81 2.41
CA LEU A 66 0.45 -9.58 3.02
C LEU A 66 0.95 -10.87 3.70
N ILE A 67 0.20 -11.35 4.68
CA ILE A 67 0.55 -12.60 5.40
C ILE A 67 0.22 -13.80 4.50
N VAL A 68 1.24 -14.63 4.24
CA VAL A 68 1.16 -15.73 3.26
C VAL A 68 -0.02 -16.65 3.54
N ASP A 69 -0.02 -17.32 4.67
CA ASP A 69 -1.02 -18.37 4.97
C ASP A 69 -2.41 -17.80 5.30
N GLN A 70 -2.47 -16.51 5.65
CA GLN A 70 -3.73 -15.86 6.00
C GLN A 70 -4.49 -15.39 4.76
N VAL A 71 -3.80 -14.81 3.74
CA VAL A 71 -4.49 -14.24 2.58
C VAL A 71 -3.82 -14.47 1.24
N VAL A 72 -2.46 -14.49 1.16
CA VAL A 72 -1.79 -14.66 -0.15
C VAL A 72 -2.11 -16.03 -0.74
N ARG A 73 -1.98 -17.10 0.06
CA ARG A 73 -2.29 -18.47 -0.37
C ARG A 73 -3.77 -18.65 -0.72
N PRO A 74 -4.75 -18.22 0.11
CA PRO A 74 -6.17 -18.23 -0.30
C PRO A 74 -6.47 -17.47 -1.61
N VAL A 75 -5.86 -16.32 -1.82
CA VAL A 75 -6.03 -15.56 -3.08
C VAL A 75 -5.43 -16.33 -4.27
N LYS A 76 -4.21 -16.86 -4.11
CA LYS A 76 -3.55 -17.71 -5.11
C LYS A 76 -4.43 -18.90 -5.48
N GLU A 77 -4.87 -19.68 -4.51
CA GLU A 77 -5.70 -20.87 -4.73
C GLU A 77 -7.03 -20.54 -5.42
N ALA A 78 -7.71 -19.48 -4.99
CA ALA A 78 -8.96 -19.05 -5.59
C ALA A 78 -8.77 -18.54 -7.03
N PHE A 79 -7.70 -17.83 -7.30
CA PHE A 79 -7.35 -17.34 -8.64
C PHE A 79 -6.94 -18.48 -9.58
N GLU A 80 -6.02 -19.35 -9.15
CA GLU A 80 -5.56 -20.50 -9.96
C GLU A 80 -6.67 -21.52 -10.23
N LYS A 81 -7.65 -21.62 -9.35
CA LYS A 81 -8.87 -22.41 -9.60
C LYS A 81 -9.70 -21.82 -10.76
N GLU A 82 -9.75 -20.51 -10.88
CA GLU A 82 -10.45 -19.82 -11.98
C GLU A 82 -9.66 -19.82 -13.26
N TYR A 83 -8.34 -19.65 -13.16
CA TYR A 83 -7.40 -19.58 -14.29
C TYR A 83 -6.30 -20.64 -14.14
N PRO A 84 -6.61 -21.94 -14.32
CA PRO A 84 -5.69 -23.04 -14.02
C PRO A 84 -4.44 -23.08 -14.93
N PHE A 85 -4.40 -22.26 -15.95
CA PHE A 85 -3.27 -22.07 -16.84
C PHE A 85 -2.29 -20.98 -16.37
N ILE A 86 -2.52 -20.35 -15.21
CA ILE A 86 -1.63 -19.34 -14.63
C ILE A 86 -1.16 -19.84 -13.26
N GLN A 87 0.15 -19.80 -13.04
CA GLN A 87 0.76 -20.05 -11.74
C GLN A 87 1.18 -18.72 -11.09
N ILE A 88 0.83 -18.51 -9.82
CA ILE A 88 1.30 -17.36 -9.04
C ILE A 88 2.51 -17.78 -8.22
N ASP A 89 3.65 -17.15 -8.48
CA ASP A 89 4.80 -17.10 -7.58
C ASP A 89 4.76 -15.82 -6.77
N PHE A 90 5.17 -15.88 -5.50
CA PHE A 90 5.18 -14.68 -4.67
C PHE A 90 6.46 -14.57 -3.84
N TYR A 91 6.85 -13.33 -3.60
CA TYR A 91 7.93 -13.00 -2.68
C TYR A 91 7.40 -12.07 -1.59
N ARG A 92 7.42 -12.53 -0.32
CA ARG A 92 6.93 -11.76 0.81
C ARG A 92 8.06 -11.02 1.52
N GLY A 93 7.89 -9.71 1.74
CA GLY A 93 8.82 -8.85 2.47
C GLY A 93 8.12 -7.69 3.17
N ASN A 94 8.89 -6.87 3.89
CA ASN A 94 8.41 -5.56 4.28
C ASN A 94 8.52 -4.58 3.09
N ALA A 95 7.83 -3.43 3.18
CA ALA A 95 7.76 -2.47 2.08
C ALA A 95 9.14 -2.05 1.56
N GLU A 96 10.06 -1.70 2.47
CA GLU A 96 11.40 -1.23 2.12
C GLU A 96 12.23 -2.32 1.42
N ASN A 97 12.10 -3.58 1.85
CA ASN A 97 12.81 -4.71 1.23
C ASN A 97 12.28 -4.98 -0.19
N LEU A 98 10.97 -4.97 -0.37
CA LEU A 98 10.34 -5.16 -1.69
C LEU A 98 10.77 -4.07 -2.67
N VAL A 99 10.71 -2.80 -2.22
CA VAL A 99 11.11 -1.66 -3.05
C VAL A 99 12.59 -1.71 -3.40
N ARG A 100 13.48 -1.97 -2.43
CA ARG A 100 14.93 -2.09 -2.70
C ARG A 100 15.23 -3.22 -3.69
N ARG A 101 14.56 -4.37 -3.52
CA ARG A 101 14.72 -5.49 -4.44
C ARG A 101 14.29 -5.13 -5.86
N MET A 102 13.10 -4.57 -6.03
CA MET A 102 12.59 -4.16 -7.32
C MET A 102 13.50 -3.11 -8.00
N LEU A 103 13.98 -2.11 -7.24
CA LEU A 103 14.93 -1.11 -7.75
C LEU A 103 16.24 -1.75 -8.23
N ALA A 104 16.82 -2.67 -7.45
CA ALA A 104 18.04 -3.38 -7.82
C ALA A 104 17.85 -4.26 -9.08
N GLU A 105 16.71 -4.93 -9.20
CA GLU A 105 16.36 -5.73 -10.38
C GLU A 105 16.25 -4.83 -11.63
N TYR A 106 15.57 -3.69 -11.54
CA TYR A 106 15.48 -2.73 -12.64
C TYR A 106 16.84 -2.15 -13.05
N GLN A 107 17.70 -1.82 -12.08
CA GLN A 107 19.08 -1.36 -12.36
C GLN A 107 19.90 -2.44 -13.09
N ALA A 108 19.68 -3.71 -12.74
CA ALA A 108 20.29 -4.86 -13.42
C ALA A 108 19.60 -5.25 -14.73
N LYS A 109 18.61 -4.47 -15.22
CA LYS A 109 17.76 -4.76 -16.39
C LYS A 109 17.04 -6.11 -16.28
N ARG A 110 16.73 -6.55 -15.09
CA ARG A 110 15.89 -7.70 -14.81
C ARG A 110 14.47 -7.21 -14.44
N TYR A 111 13.48 -7.78 -15.09
CA TYR A 111 12.08 -7.39 -14.94
C TYR A 111 11.30 -8.62 -14.47
N ASP A 112 11.61 -9.09 -13.26
CA ASP A 112 11.09 -10.35 -12.73
C ASP A 112 9.73 -10.19 -12.05
N VAL A 113 9.40 -8.95 -11.60
CA VAL A 113 8.18 -8.66 -10.86
C VAL A 113 7.05 -8.20 -11.78
N ASP A 114 5.85 -8.74 -11.55
CA ASP A 114 4.63 -8.35 -12.23
C ASP A 114 3.79 -7.39 -11.40
N LEU A 115 3.53 -7.75 -10.14
CA LEU A 115 2.69 -6.99 -9.24
C LEU A 115 3.41 -6.72 -7.92
N ILE A 116 3.17 -5.54 -7.36
CA ILE A 116 3.63 -5.18 -6.02
C ILE A 116 2.47 -4.65 -5.18
N ASP A 117 2.38 -5.09 -3.93
CA ASP A 117 1.42 -4.55 -2.97
C ASP A 117 2.08 -3.90 -1.75
N GLY A 118 1.28 -3.19 -0.99
CA GLY A 118 1.66 -2.59 0.29
C GLY A 118 0.87 -1.34 0.60
N THR A 119 1.05 -0.82 1.80
CA THR A 119 0.44 0.46 2.19
C THR A 119 1.17 1.66 1.59
N VAL A 120 2.48 1.56 1.34
CA VAL A 120 3.32 2.63 0.76
C VAL A 120 4.24 2.15 -0.35
N SER A 121 4.54 0.84 -0.45
CA SER A 121 5.46 0.31 -1.46
C SER A 121 5.05 0.64 -2.89
N PRO A 122 3.77 0.56 -3.31
CA PRO A 122 3.37 0.98 -4.64
C PRO A 122 3.70 2.46 -4.93
N VAL A 123 3.41 3.37 -4.00
CA VAL A 123 3.73 4.80 -4.20
C VAL A 123 5.24 5.04 -4.25
N MET A 124 6.04 4.37 -3.41
CA MET A 124 7.50 4.47 -3.49
C MET A 124 8.03 4.06 -4.87
N VAL A 125 7.50 2.97 -5.43
CA VAL A 125 7.86 2.47 -6.76
C VAL A 125 7.30 3.38 -7.87
N GLN A 126 6.11 3.94 -7.69
CA GLN A 126 5.52 4.95 -8.60
C GLN A 126 6.40 6.19 -8.71
N ARG A 127 6.86 6.74 -7.58
CA ARG A 127 7.76 7.91 -7.55
C ARG A 127 9.12 7.63 -8.20
N ALA A 128 9.55 6.38 -8.24
CA ALA A 128 10.72 5.93 -9.00
C ALA A 128 10.44 5.73 -10.52
N GLY A 129 9.19 5.92 -10.97
CA GLY A 129 8.80 5.76 -12.38
C GLY A 129 8.70 4.32 -12.85
N LEU A 130 8.52 3.36 -11.94
CA LEU A 130 8.56 1.91 -12.21
C LEU A 130 7.17 1.24 -12.16
N LEU A 131 6.08 2.01 -12.10
CA LEU A 131 4.72 1.48 -12.24
C LEU A 131 4.12 1.80 -13.61
N GLN A 132 3.23 0.91 -14.05
CA GLN A 132 2.36 1.08 -15.19
C GLN A 132 0.95 1.46 -14.70
N ARG A 133 0.35 2.45 -15.34
CA ARG A 133 -1.09 2.73 -15.15
C ARG A 133 -1.91 1.58 -15.73
N PHE A 134 -3.02 1.25 -15.10
CA PHE A 134 -3.91 0.21 -15.58
C PHE A 134 -5.38 0.61 -15.44
N TYR A 135 -6.18 0.02 -16.28
CA TYR A 135 -7.63 0.11 -16.22
C TYR A 135 -8.20 -1.18 -15.62
N SER A 136 -9.10 -1.04 -14.64
CA SER A 136 -9.97 -2.13 -14.20
C SER A 136 -11.43 -1.70 -14.28
N PRO A 137 -12.35 -2.53 -14.78
CA PRO A 137 -13.77 -2.20 -14.81
C PRO A 137 -14.35 -1.99 -13.41
N PHE A 138 -13.73 -2.60 -12.41
CA PHE A 138 -14.15 -2.50 -11.00
C PHE A 138 -13.86 -1.14 -10.36
N PHE A 139 -12.96 -0.34 -10.94
CA PHE A 139 -12.68 1.01 -10.42
C PHE A 139 -13.89 1.94 -10.39
N ALA A 140 -14.90 1.69 -11.23
CA ALA A 140 -16.15 2.45 -11.19
C ALA A 140 -16.89 2.34 -9.86
N GLU A 141 -16.69 1.22 -9.14
CA GLU A 141 -17.38 0.93 -7.88
C GLU A 141 -16.60 1.42 -6.64
N TYR A 142 -15.29 1.67 -6.78
CA TYR A 142 -14.45 2.10 -5.67
C TYR A 142 -14.57 3.61 -5.40
N PRO A 143 -14.72 4.01 -4.12
CA PRO A 143 -14.58 5.41 -3.72
C PRO A 143 -13.25 6.02 -4.16
N ALA A 144 -13.21 7.35 -4.27
CA ALA A 144 -12.01 8.06 -4.74
C ALA A 144 -10.78 7.80 -3.85
N GLU A 145 -10.98 7.67 -2.55
CA GLU A 145 -9.91 7.44 -1.56
C GLU A 145 -9.29 6.04 -1.66
N LEU A 146 -9.98 5.09 -2.31
CA LEU A 146 -9.59 3.69 -2.39
C LEU A 146 -9.01 3.28 -3.75
N LYS A 147 -8.69 4.25 -4.60
CA LYS A 147 -8.02 4.06 -5.88
C LYS A 147 -7.17 5.26 -6.23
N ASP A 148 -6.11 5.04 -6.99
CA ASP A 148 -5.32 6.14 -7.53
C ASP A 148 -6.09 6.89 -8.63
N SER A 149 -6.10 8.22 -8.56
CA SER A 149 -6.79 9.08 -9.55
C SER A 149 -6.19 8.96 -10.95
N GLN A 150 -4.91 8.58 -11.06
CA GLN A 150 -4.20 8.37 -12.32
C GLN A 150 -4.18 6.90 -12.77
N GLY A 151 -4.65 5.97 -11.92
CA GLY A 151 -4.76 4.56 -12.23
C GLY A 151 -3.49 3.75 -11.98
N PHE A 152 -2.61 4.16 -11.08
CA PHE A 152 -1.40 3.40 -10.74
C PHE A 152 -1.63 2.29 -9.72
N TRP A 153 -2.65 2.42 -8.86
CA TRP A 153 -2.96 1.40 -7.86
C TRP A 153 -4.46 1.31 -7.56
N GLY A 154 -4.88 0.16 -7.07
CA GLY A 154 -6.21 -0.08 -6.49
C GLY A 154 -6.10 -0.69 -5.11
N SER A 155 -7.12 -0.51 -4.27
CA SER A 155 -7.13 -1.01 -2.90
C SER A 155 -7.60 -2.46 -2.82
N THR A 156 -6.84 -3.29 -2.10
CA THR A 156 -7.22 -4.68 -1.82
C THR A 156 -7.97 -4.81 -0.50
N ASN A 157 -7.50 -4.13 0.54
CA ASN A 157 -8.13 -4.16 1.85
C ASN A 157 -7.80 -2.91 2.68
N LEU A 158 -8.56 -2.73 3.73
CA LEU A 158 -8.38 -1.64 4.70
C LEU A 158 -7.83 -2.17 6.01
N TYR A 159 -7.17 -1.30 6.75
CA TYR A 159 -6.78 -1.50 8.13
C TYR A 159 -7.28 -0.33 8.95
N PHE A 160 -7.92 -0.62 10.09
CA PHE A 160 -8.27 0.40 11.07
C PHE A 160 -7.40 0.22 12.31
N LEU A 161 -6.72 1.30 12.68
CA LEU A 161 -5.83 1.34 13.82
C LEU A 161 -6.58 2.01 14.98
N THR A 162 -6.74 1.25 16.04
CA THR A 162 -7.54 1.61 17.22
C THR A 162 -6.77 1.25 18.49
N PRO A 163 -7.15 1.75 19.64
CA PRO A 163 -6.68 1.19 20.88
C PRO A 163 -7.24 -0.23 21.11
N GLY A 164 -6.37 -1.14 21.59
CA GLY A 164 -6.73 -2.43 22.16
C GLY A 164 -6.55 -2.40 23.66
N TYR A 165 -7.31 -3.18 24.42
CA TYR A 165 -7.22 -3.22 25.88
C TYR A 165 -7.37 -4.61 26.46
N ASN A 166 -6.77 -4.85 27.62
CA ASN A 166 -6.93 -6.09 28.36
C ASN A 166 -8.23 -6.02 29.18
N THR A 167 -9.17 -6.92 28.87
CA THR A 167 -10.52 -6.94 29.49
C THR A 167 -10.53 -7.37 30.95
N ARG A 168 -9.43 -7.95 31.47
CA ARG A 168 -9.26 -8.29 32.89
C ARG A 168 -8.74 -7.11 33.69
N MET A 169 -8.03 -6.16 33.06
CA MET A 169 -7.42 -5.02 33.72
C MET A 169 -8.30 -3.77 33.69
N VAL A 170 -9.07 -3.57 32.62
CA VAL A 170 -9.91 -2.37 32.44
C VAL A 170 -11.28 -2.78 31.92
N LYS A 171 -12.33 -2.20 32.51
CA LYS A 171 -13.71 -2.39 32.04
C LYS A 171 -14.04 -1.43 30.90
N LEU A 172 -14.92 -1.82 30.00
CA LEU A 172 -15.30 -1.04 28.81
C LEU A 172 -15.79 0.39 29.16
N ASN A 173 -16.53 0.55 30.24
CA ASN A 173 -17.07 1.84 30.69
C ASN A 173 -16.01 2.79 31.27
N GLU A 174 -14.83 2.28 31.58
CA GLU A 174 -13.70 3.05 32.14
C GLU A 174 -12.73 3.55 31.07
N LEU A 175 -12.83 3.05 29.83
CA LEU A 175 -11.91 3.37 28.74
C LEU A 175 -12.01 4.83 28.28
N PRO A 176 -10.91 5.41 27.80
CA PRO A 176 -10.92 6.72 27.14
C PRO A 176 -11.85 6.69 25.92
N LYS A 177 -12.78 7.65 25.81
CA LYS A 177 -13.72 7.73 24.67
C LYS A 177 -13.27 8.73 23.61
N THR A 178 -12.43 9.66 23.99
CA THR A 178 -11.92 10.74 23.15
C THR A 178 -10.41 10.85 23.26
N TYR A 179 -9.78 11.55 22.31
CA TYR A 179 -8.36 11.92 22.43
C TYR A 179 -8.07 12.67 23.72
N GLN A 180 -9.00 13.54 24.17
CA GLN A 180 -8.83 14.31 25.40
C GLN A 180 -8.81 13.41 26.65
N ASP A 181 -9.59 12.32 26.67
CA ASP A 181 -9.62 11.39 27.80
C ASP A 181 -8.30 10.62 27.97
N LEU A 182 -7.50 10.47 26.90
CA LEU A 182 -6.15 9.91 26.98
C LEU A 182 -5.20 10.76 27.84
N LEU A 183 -5.51 12.03 28.06
CA LEU A 183 -4.74 12.94 28.91
C LEU A 183 -5.08 12.81 30.40
N ASN A 184 -6.09 12.00 30.78
CA ASN A 184 -6.44 11.79 32.17
C ASN A 184 -5.24 11.14 32.91
N PRO A 185 -4.85 11.69 34.11
CA PRO A 185 -3.70 11.16 34.87
C PRO A 185 -3.76 9.67 35.21
N ARG A 186 -4.98 9.06 35.27
CA ARG A 186 -5.12 7.63 35.53
C ARG A 186 -4.42 6.77 34.45
N TRP A 187 -4.22 7.28 33.24
CA TRP A 187 -3.58 6.57 32.13
C TRP A 187 -2.07 6.78 32.07
N LYS A 188 -1.51 7.57 32.97
CA LYS A 188 -0.07 7.81 32.98
C LYS A 188 0.70 6.51 33.25
N GLY A 189 1.56 6.12 32.28
CA GLY A 189 2.32 4.87 32.32
C GLY A 189 1.47 3.61 32.08
N GLN A 190 0.19 3.74 31.71
CA GLN A 190 -0.73 2.62 31.49
C GLN A 190 -0.92 2.27 30.00
N MET A 191 -0.22 2.95 29.10
CA MET A 191 -0.38 2.81 27.65
C MET A 191 0.95 2.43 27.01
N MET A 192 0.86 1.67 25.93
CA MET A 192 2.01 1.28 25.10
C MET A 192 1.71 1.44 23.62
N TRP A 193 2.70 1.79 22.82
CA TRP A 193 2.61 1.80 21.36
C TRP A 193 3.88 1.31 20.66
N SER A 194 3.74 0.92 19.40
CA SER A 194 4.86 0.62 18.52
C SER A 194 5.50 1.90 17.99
N THR A 195 6.82 1.88 17.80
CA THR A 195 7.56 2.96 17.12
C THR A 195 7.60 2.77 15.60
N SER A 196 6.91 1.76 15.06
CA SER A 196 6.86 1.45 13.64
C SER A 196 6.41 2.66 12.81
N ARG A 197 7.14 2.96 11.72
CA ARG A 197 6.87 4.09 10.84
C ARG A 197 5.49 4.03 10.16
N GLY A 198 5.12 2.84 9.68
CA GLY A 198 3.93 2.66 8.82
C GLY A 198 2.63 2.38 9.56
N SER A 199 2.67 2.11 10.89
CA SER A 199 1.47 1.73 11.64
C SER A 199 1.52 2.05 13.14
N GLY A 200 2.65 2.56 13.65
CA GLY A 200 2.83 2.88 15.07
C GLY A 200 2.54 4.33 15.43
N ALA A 201 3.24 4.82 16.44
CA ALA A 201 3.13 6.18 16.97
C ALA A 201 3.24 7.29 15.89
N PRO A 202 4.11 7.21 14.87
CA PRO A 202 4.15 8.24 13.83
C PRO A 202 2.82 8.41 13.09
N ILE A 203 2.11 7.32 12.77
CA ILE A 203 0.81 7.38 12.08
C ILE A 203 -0.29 7.92 13.03
N PHE A 204 -0.23 7.58 14.31
CA PHE A 204 -1.11 8.20 15.32
C PHE A 204 -0.89 9.73 15.39
N ILE A 205 0.37 10.17 15.39
CA ILE A 205 0.74 11.60 15.35
C ILE A 205 0.16 12.25 14.09
N GLY A 206 0.32 11.61 12.93
CA GLY A 206 -0.27 12.07 11.68
C GLY A 206 -1.78 12.27 11.77
N ASN A 207 -2.49 11.29 12.35
CA ASN A 207 -3.94 11.41 12.58
C ASN A 207 -4.28 12.63 13.46
N VAL A 208 -3.57 12.81 14.58
CA VAL A 208 -3.79 13.95 15.48
C VAL A 208 -3.54 15.29 14.77
N LEU A 209 -2.41 15.43 14.07
CA LEU A 209 -2.06 16.67 13.38
C LEU A 209 -3.04 17.01 12.25
N MET A 210 -3.57 16.01 11.56
CA MET A 210 -4.52 16.23 10.48
C MET A 210 -5.94 16.47 10.98
N SER A 211 -6.37 15.76 12.03
CA SER A 211 -7.74 15.89 12.55
C SER A 211 -7.95 17.12 13.40
N MET A 212 -6.93 17.55 14.16
CA MET A 212 -7.00 18.72 15.05
C MET A 212 -6.39 19.99 14.42
N GLY A 213 -5.66 19.84 13.28
CA GLY A 213 -4.82 20.90 12.71
C GLY A 213 -3.45 21.01 13.41
N GLN A 214 -2.50 21.69 12.74
CA GLN A 214 -1.08 21.69 13.15
C GLN A 214 -0.86 22.27 14.56
N GLU A 215 -1.45 23.42 14.85
CA GLU A 215 -1.23 24.10 16.14
C GLU A 215 -1.90 23.36 17.30
N ALA A 216 -3.19 23.07 17.18
CA ALA A 216 -3.94 22.35 18.24
C ALA A 216 -3.42 20.91 18.41
N GLY A 217 -3.09 20.24 17.31
CA GLY A 217 -2.51 18.89 17.32
C GLY A 217 -1.15 18.84 18.04
N LYS A 218 -0.24 19.78 17.75
CA LYS A 218 1.04 19.88 18.47
C LYS A 218 0.85 20.16 19.95
N ALA A 219 -0.05 21.09 20.30
CA ALA A 219 -0.37 21.39 21.70
C ALA A 219 -0.93 20.16 22.44
N TYR A 220 -1.79 19.38 21.78
CA TYR A 220 -2.31 18.11 22.32
C TYR A 220 -1.18 17.09 22.52
N LEU A 221 -0.32 16.87 21.50
CA LEU A 221 0.79 15.92 21.56
C LEU A 221 1.80 16.24 22.67
N GLN A 222 2.04 17.54 22.95
CA GLN A 222 2.87 17.94 24.09
C GLN A 222 2.25 17.51 25.44
N LYS A 223 0.93 17.63 25.60
CA LYS A 223 0.23 17.12 26.79
C LYS A 223 0.28 15.58 26.84
N LEU A 224 0.09 14.92 25.70
CA LEU A 224 0.12 13.46 25.61
C LEU A 224 1.50 12.88 25.96
N LYS A 225 2.60 13.59 25.65
CA LYS A 225 3.95 13.22 26.09
C LYS A 225 4.02 13.02 27.60
N GLY A 226 3.29 13.85 28.37
CA GLY A 226 3.19 13.76 29.83
C GLY A 226 2.57 12.47 30.36
N GLN A 227 1.88 11.70 29.52
CA GLN A 227 1.30 10.40 29.87
C GLN A 227 2.34 9.26 29.97
N ASN A 228 3.59 9.50 29.63
CA ASN A 228 4.67 8.50 29.73
C ASN A 228 4.31 7.17 29.06
N ILE A 229 3.87 7.25 27.80
CA ILE A 229 3.50 6.06 27.01
C ILE A 229 4.73 5.21 26.75
N ALA A 230 4.67 3.91 27.09
CA ALA A 230 5.74 2.97 26.83
C ALA A 230 5.95 2.77 25.31
N LYS A 231 7.20 2.68 24.89
CA LYS A 231 7.64 2.63 23.49
C LYS A 231 8.38 1.32 23.23
N SER A 232 8.08 0.67 22.10
CA SER A 232 8.79 -0.52 21.66
C SER A 232 8.94 -0.53 20.13
N THR A 233 10.04 -1.07 19.64
CA THR A 233 10.26 -1.35 18.21
C THR A 233 9.47 -2.58 17.73
N ALA A 234 8.81 -3.29 18.64
CA ALA A 234 7.95 -4.42 18.33
C ALA A 234 6.79 -4.02 17.39
N SER A 235 6.32 -4.97 16.61
CA SER A 235 5.17 -4.77 15.72
C SER A 235 3.89 -4.49 16.51
N ASN A 236 2.89 -3.87 15.89
CA ASN A 236 1.58 -3.65 16.51
C ASN A 236 0.94 -4.95 17.02
N ARG A 237 1.21 -6.08 16.35
CA ARG A 237 0.76 -7.40 16.82
C ARG A 237 1.43 -7.77 18.15
N GLN A 238 2.75 -7.62 18.26
CA GLN A 238 3.48 -7.91 19.49
C GLN A 238 3.10 -6.94 20.62
N ILE A 239 2.83 -5.67 20.33
CA ILE A 239 2.28 -4.73 21.34
C ILE A 239 0.94 -5.22 21.89
N LEU A 240 0.07 -5.74 21.02
CA LEU A 240 -1.19 -6.34 21.43
C LEU A 240 -0.96 -7.59 22.29
N ASP A 241 0.03 -8.44 21.95
CA ASP A 241 0.36 -9.64 22.71
C ASP A 241 0.86 -9.31 24.12
N LEU A 242 1.67 -8.25 24.29
CA LEU A 242 2.07 -7.71 25.61
C LEU A 242 0.85 -7.22 26.42
N THR A 243 -0.10 -6.59 25.77
CA THR A 243 -1.36 -6.18 26.42
C THR A 243 -2.20 -7.39 26.82
N ILE A 244 -2.28 -8.41 25.98
CA ILE A 244 -2.95 -9.70 26.30
C ILE A 244 -2.30 -10.35 27.53
N ALA A 245 -0.97 -10.33 27.59
CA ALA A 245 -0.20 -10.87 28.71
C ALA A 245 -0.37 -10.06 30.04
N GLY A 246 -0.93 -8.83 29.96
CA GLY A 246 -1.18 -7.99 31.12
C GLY A 246 -0.02 -7.05 31.49
N GLU A 247 0.97 -6.84 30.60
CA GLU A 247 2.05 -5.89 30.87
C GLU A 247 1.57 -4.44 30.87
N PHE A 248 0.58 -4.15 29.98
CA PHE A 248 -0.07 -2.84 29.88
C PHE A 248 -1.58 -3.01 29.70
N PRO A 249 -2.39 -2.20 30.35
CA PRO A 249 -3.84 -2.26 30.17
C PRO A 249 -4.29 -1.82 28.77
N ILE A 250 -3.55 -0.92 28.10
CA ILE A 250 -3.92 -0.37 26.78
C ILE A 250 -2.75 -0.40 25.80
N ALA A 251 -2.96 -1.06 24.66
CA ALA A 251 -2.18 -0.90 23.44
C ALA A 251 -2.80 0.25 22.65
N LEU A 252 -2.14 1.41 22.58
CA LEU A 252 -2.76 2.64 22.11
C LEU A 252 -3.11 2.66 20.62
N HIS A 253 -2.36 1.94 19.79
CA HIS A 253 -2.54 1.99 18.33
C HIS A 253 -2.21 0.63 17.68
N ILE A 254 -3.23 -0.21 17.52
CA ILE A 254 -3.12 -1.56 16.96
C ILE A 254 -4.17 -1.78 15.87
N PHE A 255 -3.98 -2.79 15.05
CA PHE A 255 -5.00 -3.20 14.08
C PHE A 255 -6.19 -3.86 14.79
N ASN A 256 -7.39 -3.30 14.66
CA ASN A 256 -8.59 -3.77 15.35
C ASN A 256 -8.93 -5.24 15.05
N HIS A 257 -8.73 -5.70 13.82
CA HIS A 257 -8.97 -7.10 13.45
C HIS A 257 -8.03 -8.08 14.18
N HIS A 258 -6.81 -7.67 14.56
CA HIS A 258 -5.94 -8.51 15.38
C HIS A 258 -6.51 -8.71 16.79
N ALA A 259 -7.08 -7.67 17.40
CA ALA A 259 -7.75 -7.78 18.69
C ALA A 259 -8.99 -8.68 18.59
N TYR A 260 -9.78 -8.53 17.52
CA TYR A 260 -10.91 -9.40 17.25
C TYR A 260 -10.50 -10.88 17.12
N ILE A 261 -9.48 -11.19 16.30
CA ILE A 261 -8.98 -12.56 16.12
C ILE A 261 -8.53 -13.15 17.47
N SER A 262 -7.80 -12.39 18.27
CA SER A 262 -7.34 -12.85 19.59
C SER A 262 -8.49 -13.05 20.57
N LYS A 263 -9.48 -12.16 20.58
CA LYS A 263 -10.70 -12.27 21.38
C LYS A 263 -11.48 -13.53 21.03
N THR A 264 -11.66 -13.82 19.74
CA THR A 264 -12.39 -15.04 19.29
C THR A 264 -11.64 -16.32 19.61
N ALA A 265 -10.32 -16.24 19.77
CA ALA A 265 -9.48 -17.34 20.28
C ALA A 265 -9.46 -17.43 21.81
N GLY A 266 -10.28 -16.65 22.53
CA GLY A 266 -10.40 -16.69 24.00
C GLY A 266 -9.41 -15.81 24.77
N ALA A 267 -8.61 -14.97 24.10
CA ALA A 267 -7.70 -14.06 24.78
C ALA A 267 -8.46 -12.95 25.50
N PRO A 268 -7.99 -12.46 26.69
CA PRO A 268 -8.63 -11.40 27.45
C PRO A 268 -8.38 -10.01 26.86
N VAL A 269 -8.82 -9.81 25.64
CA VAL A 269 -8.57 -8.56 24.88
C VAL A 269 -9.81 -8.17 24.08
N ASP A 270 -10.01 -6.88 23.93
CA ASP A 270 -10.93 -6.29 22.96
C ASP A 270 -10.33 -4.97 22.46
N TRP A 271 -11.01 -4.32 21.54
CA TRP A 271 -10.65 -3.02 21.02
C TRP A 271 -11.78 -2.01 21.21
N TYR A 272 -11.46 -0.74 21.12
CA TYR A 272 -12.44 0.35 21.16
C TYR A 272 -12.02 1.47 20.20
N ALA A 273 -12.94 2.35 19.85
CA ALA A 273 -12.65 3.45 18.95
C ALA A 273 -12.42 4.77 19.70
N ILE A 274 -11.43 5.52 19.23
CA ILE A 274 -11.29 6.96 19.49
C ILE A 274 -11.35 7.64 18.12
N GLU A 275 -12.37 8.47 17.91
CA GLU A 275 -12.63 9.07 16.59
C GLU A 275 -11.93 10.42 16.38
N PRO A 276 -11.48 10.72 15.17
CA PRO A 276 -11.52 9.84 13.98
C PRO A 276 -10.52 8.69 14.10
N VAL A 277 -10.99 7.47 13.76
CA VAL A 277 -10.13 6.28 13.71
C VAL A 277 -9.15 6.40 12.56
N THR A 278 -7.91 6.01 12.78
CA THR A 278 -6.92 5.96 11.70
C THR A 278 -7.21 4.80 10.74
N ALA A 279 -7.43 5.09 9.46
CA ALA A 279 -7.56 4.08 8.42
C ALA A 279 -6.32 4.10 7.51
N THR A 280 -5.71 2.94 7.25
CA THR A 280 -4.67 2.76 6.24
C THR A 280 -5.15 1.84 5.13
N ILE A 281 -4.61 2.01 3.94
CA ILE A 281 -5.08 1.36 2.72
C ILE A 281 -3.98 0.45 2.20
N GLN A 282 -4.30 -0.83 2.04
CA GLN A 282 -3.43 -1.77 1.32
C GLN A 282 -3.73 -1.65 -0.17
N THR A 283 -2.72 -1.42 -0.97
CA THR A 283 -2.86 -1.24 -2.41
C THR A 283 -2.08 -2.27 -3.20
N ILE A 284 -2.50 -2.50 -4.44
CA ILE A 284 -1.80 -3.35 -5.40
C ILE A 284 -1.59 -2.57 -6.70
N ALA A 285 -0.44 -2.78 -7.33
CA ALA A 285 -0.01 -2.04 -8.51
C ALA A 285 0.70 -2.93 -9.53
N LEU A 286 0.67 -2.50 -10.81
CA LEU A 286 1.30 -3.17 -11.94
C LEU A 286 2.71 -2.62 -12.16
N ALA A 287 3.70 -3.51 -12.27
CA ALA A 287 5.06 -3.12 -12.62
C ALA A 287 5.13 -2.61 -14.08
N LYS A 288 5.91 -1.55 -14.31
CA LYS A 288 6.02 -0.90 -15.63
C LYS A 288 6.51 -1.82 -16.74
N SER A 289 7.40 -2.72 -16.41
CA SER A 289 8.03 -3.67 -17.35
C SER A 289 7.66 -5.10 -16.99
N THR A 290 6.41 -5.31 -16.55
CA THR A 290 5.90 -6.67 -16.27
C THR A 290 6.13 -7.59 -17.48
N PRO A 291 6.73 -8.79 -17.27
CA PRO A 291 6.86 -9.77 -18.34
C PRO A 291 5.55 -10.50 -18.68
N HIS A 292 4.53 -10.42 -17.81
CA HIS A 292 3.27 -11.15 -17.96
C HIS A 292 2.05 -10.20 -17.81
N PRO A 293 1.89 -9.20 -18.73
CA PRO A 293 0.88 -8.15 -18.55
C PRO A 293 -0.57 -8.68 -18.61
N HIS A 294 -0.87 -9.68 -19.43
CA HIS A 294 -2.23 -10.23 -19.53
C HIS A 294 -2.62 -10.99 -18.26
N ALA A 295 -1.75 -11.87 -17.78
CA ALA A 295 -1.97 -12.61 -16.54
C ALA A 295 -2.08 -11.68 -15.32
N SER A 296 -1.23 -10.66 -15.28
CA SER A 296 -1.24 -9.63 -14.22
C SER A 296 -2.54 -8.84 -14.20
N MET A 297 -3.07 -8.46 -15.35
CA MET A 297 -4.35 -7.77 -15.46
C MET A 297 -5.52 -8.64 -15.00
N LEU A 298 -5.48 -9.96 -15.28
CA LEU A 298 -6.50 -10.88 -14.74
C LEU A 298 -6.45 -10.96 -13.22
N LEU A 299 -5.24 -10.99 -12.60
CA LEU A 299 -5.12 -11.02 -11.15
C LEU A 299 -5.54 -9.69 -10.52
N LEU A 300 -5.19 -8.54 -11.12
CA LEU A 300 -5.66 -7.23 -10.68
C LEU A 300 -7.19 -7.14 -10.71
N ASP A 301 -7.81 -7.54 -11.80
CA ASP A 301 -9.27 -7.57 -11.90
C ASP A 301 -9.89 -8.50 -10.88
N PHE A 302 -9.30 -9.69 -10.68
CA PHE A 302 -9.78 -10.66 -9.69
C PHE A 302 -9.73 -10.07 -8.28
N VAL A 303 -8.60 -9.54 -7.82
CA VAL A 303 -8.47 -9.02 -6.45
C VAL A 303 -9.31 -7.77 -6.20
N LEU A 304 -9.62 -6.99 -7.25
CA LEU A 304 -10.47 -5.81 -7.16
C LEU A 304 -11.98 -6.14 -7.31
N SER A 305 -12.34 -7.33 -7.79
CA SER A 305 -13.73 -7.76 -7.94
C SER A 305 -14.37 -8.14 -6.60
N GLU A 306 -15.72 -8.17 -6.55
CA GLU A 306 -16.44 -8.72 -5.39
C GLU A 306 -16.00 -10.14 -5.05
N LYS A 307 -15.69 -10.97 -6.07
CA LYS A 307 -15.25 -12.35 -5.89
C LYS A 307 -13.91 -12.44 -5.15
N GLY A 308 -12.90 -11.70 -5.61
CA GLY A 308 -11.60 -11.65 -4.96
C GLY A 308 -11.70 -11.03 -3.56
N GLN A 309 -12.49 -9.98 -3.40
CA GLN A 309 -12.69 -9.30 -2.11
C GLN A 309 -13.40 -10.21 -1.08
N LYS A 310 -14.23 -11.15 -1.51
CA LYS A 310 -14.78 -12.20 -0.62
C LYS A 310 -13.70 -13.13 -0.09
N VAL A 311 -12.62 -13.38 -0.84
CA VAL A 311 -11.47 -14.15 -0.33
C VAL A 311 -10.77 -13.39 0.80
N PHE A 312 -10.58 -12.07 0.66
CA PHE A 312 -10.06 -11.23 1.74
C PHE A 312 -11.00 -11.26 2.96
N GLN A 313 -12.31 -11.14 2.77
CA GLN A 313 -13.30 -11.24 3.83
C GLN A 313 -13.21 -12.57 4.60
N GLN A 314 -13.17 -13.70 3.88
CA GLN A 314 -13.08 -15.04 4.47
C GLN A 314 -11.77 -15.21 5.26
N SER A 315 -10.71 -14.56 4.84
CA SER A 315 -9.40 -14.51 5.50
C SER A 315 -9.34 -13.54 6.70
N ASN A 316 -10.47 -12.98 7.12
CA ASN A 316 -10.60 -11.97 8.19
C ASN A 316 -9.86 -10.64 7.89
N TYR A 317 -9.58 -10.34 6.63
CA TYR A 317 -9.20 -9.00 6.20
C TYR A 317 -10.44 -8.14 5.98
N LEU A 318 -10.27 -6.83 5.95
CA LEU A 318 -11.37 -5.88 5.76
C LEU A 318 -11.41 -5.47 4.28
N PRO A 319 -12.36 -5.99 3.48
CA PRO A 319 -12.39 -5.72 2.05
C PRO A 319 -12.46 -4.23 1.73
N ALA A 320 -11.73 -3.80 0.68
CA ALA A 320 -11.81 -2.42 0.19
C ALA A 320 -13.07 -2.19 -0.67
N HIS A 321 -13.56 -3.21 -1.37
CA HIS A 321 -14.75 -3.10 -2.22
C HIS A 321 -15.99 -2.75 -1.41
N PRO A 322 -16.76 -1.70 -1.78
CA PRO A 322 -17.87 -1.18 -0.96
C PRO A 322 -19.01 -2.18 -0.79
N LYS A 323 -19.25 -3.05 -1.77
CA LYS A 323 -20.32 -4.07 -1.72
C LYS A 323 -19.94 -5.31 -0.92
N VAL A 324 -18.68 -5.47 -0.52
CA VAL A 324 -18.25 -6.62 0.29
C VAL A 324 -18.03 -6.18 1.73
N PRO A 325 -18.93 -6.55 2.66
CA PRO A 325 -18.78 -6.16 4.06
C PRO A 325 -17.60 -6.88 4.72
N ALA A 326 -17.15 -6.40 5.85
CA ALA A 326 -16.27 -7.18 6.71
C ALA A 326 -17.00 -8.42 7.23
N LYS A 327 -16.28 -9.51 7.50
CA LYS A 327 -16.84 -10.73 8.11
C LYS A 327 -17.48 -10.41 9.47
N GLN A 328 -16.88 -9.51 10.21
CA GLN A 328 -17.42 -8.90 11.42
C GLN A 328 -17.67 -7.41 11.14
N ALA A 329 -18.93 -7.01 11.08
CA ALA A 329 -19.32 -5.67 10.60
C ALA A 329 -18.70 -4.53 11.43
N ASP A 330 -18.61 -4.68 12.75
CA ASP A 330 -18.08 -3.65 13.65
C ASP A 330 -16.59 -3.34 13.47
N LEU A 331 -15.84 -4.17 12.77
CA LEU A 331 -14.44 -3.92 12.44
C LEU A 331 -14.26 -2.86 11.35
N LYS A 332 -15.33 -2.51 10.62
CA LYS A 332 -15.28 -1.57 9.49
C LYS A 332 -16.10 -0.32 9.80
N LEU A 333 -15.75 0.79 9.15
CA LEU A 333 -16.47 2.06 9.26
C LEU A 333 -17.97 1.83 8.99
N GLY A 334 -18.83 2.39 9.86
CA GLY A 334 -20.28 2.25 9.75
C GLY A 334 -20.84 0.91 10.29
N GLY A 335 -20.00 0.01 10.78
CA GLY A 335 -20.40 -1.28 11.34
C GLY A 335 -20.86 -1.26 12.81
N GLY A 336 -20.98 -0.07 13.42
CA GLY A 336 -21.56 0.14 14.75
C GLY A 336 -20.60 0.59 15.85
N ARG A 337 -19.29 0.30 15.76
CA ARG A 337 -18.32 0.76 16.80
C ARG A 337 -17.73 2.13 16.53
N PHE A 338 -17.68 2.58 15.28
CA PHE A 338 -17.20 3.91 14.91
C PHE A 338 -17.84 4.40 13.61
N SER A 339 -17.95 5.73 13.51
CA SER A 339 -18.62 6.43 12.41
C SER A 339 -17.69 7.39 11.66
N LYS A 340 -16.51 7.69 12.20
CA LYS A 340 -15.54 8.60 11.60
C LYS A 340 -14.16 7.96 11.51
N ALA A 341 -13.58 7.99 10.31
CA ALA A 341 -12.21 7.56 10.06
C ALA A 341 -11.46 8.60 9.22
N LEU A 342 -10.16 8.70 9.46
CA LEU A 342 -9.24 9.49 8.65
C LEU A 342 -8.37 8.54 7.84
N TYR A 343 -8.50 8.61 6.52
CA TYR A 343 -7.75 7.77 5.60
C TYR A 343 -6.34 8.31 5.39
N MET A 344 -5.36 7.53 5.84
CA MET A 344 -3.95 7.71 5.54
C MET A 344 -3.68 7.08 4.18
N THR A 345 -3.94 7.82 3.09
CA THR A 345 -3.67 7.33 1.74
C THR A 345 -2.18 7.06 1.53
N PRO A 346 -1.81 6.18 0.59
CA PRO A 346 -0.40 5.88 0.31
C PRO A 346 0.44 7.13 -0.02
N ASP A 347 -0.10 8.06 -0.82
CA ASP A 347 0.55 9.34 -1.13
C ASP A 347 0.75 10.20 0.11
N LEU A 348 -0.28 10.35 0.93
CA LEU A 348 -0.18 11.10 2.18
C LEU A 348 0.87 10.52 3.13
N GLN A 349 0.92 9.19 3.27
CA GLN A 349 1.93 8.53 4.08
C GLN A 349 3.34 8.71 3.50
N PHE A 350 3.49 8.69 2.19
CA PHE A 350 4.76 8.93 1.52
C PHE A 350 5.22 10.38 1.72
N ASP A 351 4.34 11.34 1.48
CA ASP A 351 4.68 12.77 1.49
C ASP A 351 4.89 13.32 2.91
N LYS A 352 4.10 12.84 3.89
CA LYS A 352 4.10 13.34 5.28
C LYS A 352 4.70 12.39 6.31
N GLY A 353 4.92 11.13 5.95
CA GLY A 353 5.37 10.11 6.90
C GLY A 353 6.70 10.45 7.57
N ASN A 354 7.65 11.06 6.84
CA ASN A 354 8.93 11.51 7.41
C ASN A 354 8.73 12.62 8.45
N GLU A 355 7.87 13.61 8.17
CA GLU A 355 7.54 14.69 9.12
C GLU A 355 7.00 14.13 10.44
N TRP A 356 6.11 13.12 10.37
CA TRP A 356 5.53 12.48 11.56
C TRP A 356 6.56 11.64 12.33
N VAL A 357 7.45 10.95 11.61
CA VAL A 357 8.57 10.21 12.22
C VAL A 357 9.52 11.15 12.93
N ASP A 358 9.93 12.24 12.28
CA ASP A 358 10.84 13.23 12.85
C ASP A 358 10.22 13.90 14.08
N TYR A 359 8.92 14.23 14.01
CA TYR A 359 8.18 14.76 15.16
C TYR A 359 8.19 13.77 16.33
N PHE A 360 7.88 12.49 16.05
CA PHE A 360 7.91 11.45 17.08
C PHE A 360 9.30 11.31 17.71
N GLN A 361 10.36 11.22 16.90
CA GLN A 361 11.73 11.09 17.38
C GLN A 361 12.14 12.28 18.25
N ASN A 362 11.85 13.49 17.81
CA ASN A 362 12.24 14.71 18.50
C ASN A 362 11.44 14.97 19.77
N GLN A 363 10.18 14.58 19.83
CA GLN A 363 9.28 14.90 20.96
C GLN A 363 9.10 13.74 21.94
N PHE A 364 9.17 12.49 21.48
CA PHE A 364 8.83 11.33 22.33
C PHE A 364 10.02 10.41 22.61
N LEU A 365 11.12 10.45 21.82
CA LEU A 365 12.30 9.61 22.06
C LEU A 365 13.45 10.35 22.78
N LYS A 366 13.43 11.67 22.77
CA LYS A 366 14.41 12.53 23.48
C LYS A 366 14.01 12.79 24.92
#